data_38a979f9caf9792da39a4451b5256858
#
_entry.id   38a979f9caf9792da39a4451b5256858
#
_cell.length_a   1.000
_cell.length_b   1.000
_cell.length_c   1.000
_cell.angle_alpha   90.00
_cell.angle_beta   90.00
_cell.angle_gamma   90.00
#
_symmetry.space_group_name_H-M   'P 1'
#
loop_
_entity.id
_entity.type
_entity.pdbx_description
1 polymer ?
#
loop_
_entity_poly.entity_id
_entity_poly.type
_entity_poly.pdbx_seq_one_letter_code
_entity_poly.pdbx_strand_id
1 'polypeptide(L)'
;RAAWKEGEKPGSPLSVRAKILTHDSRRYADELYWWEARPEVRLGPPSWHWVERAIESTRQLNAPGILEKITTPILLMATTADRLVDTQRIVRDSKRLPNSELLLFGNEAAHELLREADPVRDMCLDRISRFFEERAPKQ
;
A
#
# COMPACT_ATOMS: atom_id res chain seq x y z
N ARG A 1 -6.31 6.37 -22.94
CA ARG A 1 -5.21 7.32 -22.61
C ARG A 1 -4.67 6.95 -21.24
N ALA A 2 -3.34 6.94 -21.09
CA ALA A 2 -2.65 6.62 -19.86
C ALA A 2 -2.68 7.82 -18.88
N ALA A 3 -2.80 7.52 -17.57
CA ALA A 3 -2.86 8.54 -16.53
C ALA A 3 -1.48 9.03 -16.03
N TRP A 4 -0.38 8.47 -16.56
CA TRP A 4 0.98 8.82 -16.12
C TRP A 4 1.54 10.00 -16.91
N LYS A 5 2.26 10.86 -16.19
CA LYS A 5 3.07 11.90 -16.82
C LYS A 5 4.37 11.32 -17.36
N GLU A 6 4.92 11.98 -18.38
CA GLU A 6 6.26 11.66 -18.87
C GLU A 6 7.28 11.85 -17.73
N GLY A 7 8.13 10.85 -17.48
CA GLY A 7 9.04 10.82 -16.32
C GLY A 7 8.55 10.04 -15.09
N GLU A 8 7.25 9.72 -15.01
CA GLU A 8 6.71 8.82 -13.99
C GLU A 8 6.74 7.35 -14.42
N LYS A 9 7.34 7.06 -15.57
CA LYS A 9 7.43 5.68 -16.08
C LYS A 9 8.18 4.80 -15.09
N PRO A 10 7.62 3.65 -14.75
CA PRO A 10 8.33 2.64 -13.97
C PRO A 10 9.70 2.35 -14.60
N GLY A 11 10.74 2.20 -13.80
CA GLY A 11 12.07 1.83 -14.29
C GLY A 11 13.06 2.97 -14.52
N SER A 12 12.72 4.23 -14.23
CA SER A 12 13.73 5.27 -14.16
C SER A 12 14.48 5.19 -12.82
N PRO A 13 15.79 4.90 -12.80
CA PRO A 13 16.55 4.73 -11.54
C PRO A 13 16.62 6.01 -10.69
N LEU A 14 16.37 7.17 -11.29
CA LEU A 14 16.36 8.48 -10.63
C LEU A 14 14.94 9.03 -10.45
N SER A 15 13.92 8.20 -10.65
CA SER A 15 12.55 8.66 -10.64
C SER A 15 12.14 9.11 -9.23
N VAL A 16 11.39 10.18 -9.19
CA VAL A 16 10.62 10.62 -8.01
C VAL A 16 9.83 9.45 -7.41
N ARG A 17 9.42 8.51 -8.25
CA ARG A 17 8.70 7.29 -7.89
C ARG A 17 9.48 6.41 -6.89
N ALA A 18 10.78 6.18 -7.11
CA ALA A 18 11.58 5.37 -6.19
C ALA A 18 11.50 5.90 -4.76
N LYS A 19 11.70 7.22 -4.60
CA LYS A 19 11.68 7.90 -3.28
C LYS A 19 10.30 7.95 -2.63
N ILE A 20 9.24 7.73 -3.40
CA ILE A 20 7.86 7.68 -2.89
C ILE A 20 7.51 6.27 -2.41
N LEU A 21 8.07 5.24 -3.04
CA LEU A 21 7.71 3.86 -2.79
C LEU A 21 8.47 3.24 -1.63
N THR A 22 9.80 3.41 -1.57
CA THR A 22 10.65 2.81 -0.55
C THR A 22 11.95 3.58 -0.37
N HIS A 23 12.55 3.47 0.82
CA HIS A 23 13.89 3.98 1.11
C HIS A 23 14.98 2.95 0.77
N ASP A 24 14.64 1.67 0.52
CA ASP A 24 15.60 0.64 0.13
C ASP A 24 15.78 0.57 -1.39
N SER A 25 16.89 1.12 -1.87
CA SER A 25 17.22 1.13 -3.31
C SER A 25 17.44 -0.26 -3.90
N ARG A 26 17.89 -1.24 -3.11
CA ARG A 26 18.10 -2.62 -3.57
C ARG A 26 16.75 -3.29 -3.85
N ARG A 27 15.79 -3.15 -2.94
CA ARG A 27 14.44 -3.69 -3.12
C ARG A 27 13.66 -2.95 -4.20
N TYR A 28 13.95 -1.67 -4.40
CA TYR A 28 13.41 -0.98 -5.56
C TYR A 28 13.96 -1.55 -6.88
N ALA A 29 15.24 -1.93 -6.91
CA ALA A 29 15.87 -2.53 -8.08
C ALA A 29 15.30 -3.92 -8.45
N ASP A 30 14.69 -4.65 -7.50
CA ASP A 30 14.02 -5.93 -7.77
C ASP A 30 12.90 -5.78 -8.81
N GLU A 31 12.20 -4.65 -8.83
CA GLU A 31 11.17 -4.37 -9.85
C GLU A 31 11.78 -4.34 -11.26
N LEU A 32 12.95 -3.74 -11.41
CA LEU A 32 13.66 -3.64 -12.68
C LEU A 32 14.16 -5.02 -13.14
N TYR A 33 14.74 -5.79 -12.21
CA TYR A 33 15.18 -7.15 -12.47
C TYR A 33 14.03 -8.02 -13.02
N TRP A 34 12.87 -8.00 -12.35
CA TRP A 34 11.72 -8.80 -12.77
C TRP A 34 11.16 -8.33 -14.12
N TRP A 35 11.23 -7.06 -14.42
CA TRP A 35 10.79 -6.54 -15.72
C TRP A 35 11.70 -6.94 -16.87
N GLU A 36 12.98 -7.14 -16.59
CA GLU A 36 13.91 -7.68 -17.58
C GLU A 36 13.79 -9.19 -17.73
N ALA A 37 13.72 -9.90 -16.60
CA ALA A 37 13.63 -11.36 -16.57
C ALA A 37 12.28 -11.90 -17.05
N ARG A 38 11.19 -11.17 -16.82
CA ARG A 38 9.81 -11.55 -17.10
C ARG A 38 9.02 -10.35 -17.66
N PRO A 39 9.25 -9.97 -18.93
CA PRO A 39 8.61 -8.81 -19.54
C PRO A 39 7.07 -8.82 -19.48
N GLU A 40 6.47 -10.00 -19.43
CA GLU A 40 5.03 -10.18 -19.34
C GLU A 40 4.41 -9.71 -18.01
N VAL A 41 5.21 -9.51 -16.95
CA VAL A 41 4.70 -8.96 -15.67
C VAL A 41 4.69 -7.44 -15.66
N ARG A 42 5.17 -6.77 -16.71
CA ARG A 42 5.12 -5.31 -16.79
C ARG A 42 3.68 -4.84 -16.92
N LEU A 43 3.22 -4.13 -15.92
CA LEU A 43 1.94 -3.43 -16.01
C LEU A 43 2.15 -2.06 -16.67
N GLY A 44 1.23 -1.72 -17.56
CA GLY A 44 1.11 -0.36 -18.08
C GLY A 44 0.56 0.62 -17.03
N PRO A 45 0.51 1.91 -17.35
CA PRO A 45 -0.11 2.91 -16.48
C PRO A 45 -1.62 2.63 -16.34
N PRO A 46 -2.23 3.02 -15.20
CA PRO A 46 -3.67 2.85 -15.02
C PRO A 46 -4.44 3.61 -16.12
N SER A 47 -5.53 3.02 -16.57
CA SER A 47 -6.45 3.72 -17.46
C SER A 47 -7.27 4.76 -16.69
N TRP A 48 -7.77 5.80 -17.37
CA TRP A 48 -8.68 6.76 -16.76
C TRP A 48 -9.95 6.11 -16.22
N HIS A 49 -10.42 5.05 -16.86
CA HIS A 49 -11.57 4.29 -16.37
C HIS A 49 -11.25 3.57 -15.04
N TRP A 50 -10.06 3.01 -14.90
CA TRP A 50 -9.63 2.43 -13.64
C TRP A 50 -9.59 3.48 -12.52
N VAL A 51 -9.03 4.67 -12.80
CA VAL A 51 -8.97 5.78 -11.84
C VAL A 51 -10.38 6.21 -11.42
N GLU A 52 -11.30 6.34 -12.37
CA GLU A 52 -12.70 6.66 -12.10
C GLU A 52 -13.35 5.64 -11.16
N ARG A 53 -13.19 4.34 -11.44
CA ARG A 53 -13.73 3.27 -10.59
C ARG A 53 -13.10 3.24 -9.20
N ALA A 54 -11.79 3.49 -9.08
CA ALA A 54 -11.12 3.60 -7.80
C ALA A 54 -11.65 4.76 -6.95
N ILE A 55 -11.86 5.93 -7.57
CA ILE A 55 -12.46 7.08 -6.89
C ILE A 55 -13.90 6.79 -6.46
N GLU A 56 -14.69 6.15 -7.31
CA GLU A 56 -16.06 5.78 -6.95
C GLU A 56 -16.11 4.77 -5.80
N SER A 57 -15.26 3.74 -5.82
CA SER A 57 -15.13 2.77 -4.74
C SER A 57 -14.77 3.45 -3.41
N THR A 58 -13.83 4.37 -3.41
CA THR A 58 -13.47 5.11 -2.19
C THR A 58 -14.62 6.01 -1.71
N ARG A 59 -15.42 6.59 -2.60
CA ARG A 59 -16.63 7.33 -2.22
C ARG A 59 -17.67 6.45 -1.55
N GLN A 60 -17.89 5.24 -2.08
CA GLN A 60 -18.82 4.28 -1.49
C GLN A 60 -18.39 3.86 -0.08
N LEU A 61 -17.08 3.59 0.14
CA LEU A 61 -16.55 3.27 1.46
C LEU A 61 -16.74 4.42 2.48
N ASN A 62 -16.86 5.67 1.99
CA ASN A 62 -17.10 6.84 2.82
C ASN A 62 -18.51 6.92 3.38
N ALA A 63 -19.48 6.25 2.76
CA ALA A 63 -20.85 6.30 3.21
C ALA A 63 -20.99 5.75 4.64
N PRO A 64 -21.80 6.39 5.49
CA PRO A 64 -22.08 5.91 6.84
C PRO A 64 -22.64 4.49 6.81
N GLY A 65 -22.21 3.66 7.75
CA GLY A 65 -22.69 2.30 7.89
C GLY A 65 -22.07 1.27 6.92
N ILE A 66 -21.14 1.66 6.05
CA ILE A 66 -20.43 0.71 5.17
C ILE A 66 -19.27 0.07 5.92
N LEU A 67 -18.31 0.84 6.42
CA LEU A 67 -17.16 0.31 7.15
C LEU A 67 -17.58 -0.30 8.49
N GLU A 68 -18.56 0.29 9.14
CA GLU A 68 -19.08 -0.14 10.43
C GLU A 68 -19.73 -1.54 10.41
N LYS A 69 -20.07 -2.06 9.24
CA LYS A 69 -20.64 -3.41 9.05
C LYS A 69 -19.59 -4.49 8.75
N ILE A 70 -18.34 -4.10 8.53
CA ILE A 70 -17.27 -5.05 8.22
C ILE A 70 -16.78 -5.68 9.51
N THR A 71 -17.21 -6.91 9.78
CA THR A 71 -16.84 -7.64 10.99
C THR A 71 -15.60 -8.51 10.83
N THR A 72 -15.15 -8.73 9.60
CA THR A 72 -13.90 -9.45 9.32
C THR A 72 -12.73 -8.72 9.99
N PRO A 73 -11.85 -9.42 10.71
CA PRO A 73 -10.63 -8.81 11.25
C PRO A 73 -9.75 -8.23 10.15
N ILE A 74 -9.28 -7.00 10.33
CA ILE A 74 -8.45 -6.29 9.36
C ILE A 74 -7.21 -5.72 10.05
N LEU A 75 -6.03 -6.08 9.57
CA LEU A 75 -4.79 -5.37 9.90
C LEU A 75 -4.52 -4.33 8.82
N LEU A 76 -4.48 -3.07 9.24
CA LEU A 76 -4.07 -1.94 8.42
C LEU A 76 -2.63 -1.59 8.76
N MET A 77 -1.81 -1.40 7.74
CA MET A 77 -0.44 -0.91 7.90
C MET A 77 -0.26 0.32 7.02
N ALA A 78 0.24 1.41 7.59
CA ALA A 78 0.39 2.67 6.89
C ALA A 78 1.58 3.47 7.42
N THR A 79 1.97 4.51 6.69
CA THR A 79 2.96 5.50 7.13
C THR A 79 2.41 6.91 7.03
N THR A 80 2.75 7.78 7.98
CA THR A 80 2.40 9.21 7.93
C THR A 80 3.17 9.96 6.85
N ALA A 81 4.25 9.38 6.32
CA ALA A 81 5.04 9.92 5.23
C ALA A 81 4.57 9.49 3.84
N ASP A 82 3.45 8.78 3.74
CA ASP A 82 2.89 8.35 2.45
C ASP A 82 2.58 9.55 1.55
N ARG A 83 3.02 9.47 0.31
CA ARG A 83 2.85 10.52 -0.70
C ARG A 83 1.90 10.12 -1.83
N LEU A 84 1.34 8.91 -1.77
CA LEU A 84 0.40 8.39 -2.77
C LEU A 84 -1.02 8.30 -2.25
N VAL A 85 -1.18 8.05 -0.94
CA VAL A 85 -2.50 7.93 -0.31
C VAL A 85 -2.64 8.87 0.89
N ASP A 86 -3.88 9.21 1.23
CA ASP A 86 -4.19 10.02 2.40
C ASP A 86 -4.19 9.16 3.68
N THR A 87 -3.07 9.15 4.39
CA THR A 87 -2.91 8.39 5.64
C THR A 87 -3.86 8.88 6.73
N GLN A 88 -4.18 10.18 6.80
CA GLN A 88 -5.16 10.67 7.76
C GLN A 88 -6.52 10.03 7.51
N ARG A 89 -6.83 9.74 6.25
CA ARG A 89 -8.03 9.02 5.88
C ARG A 89 -7.99 7.57 6.38
N ILE A 90 -6.87 6.87 6.19
CA ILE A 90 -6.68 5.51 6.71
C ILE A 90 -6.89 5.48 8.22
N VAL A 91 -6.30 6.42 8.96
CA VAL A 91 -6.46 6.55 10.42
C VAL A 91 -7.90 6.83 10.83
N ARG A 92 -8.64 7.65 10.07
CA ARG A 92 -10.08 7.88 10.34
C ARG A 92 -10.92 6.63 10.09
N ASP A 93 -10.67 5.98 8.97
CA ASP A 93 -11.46 4.83 8.55
C ASP A 93 -11.15 3.58 9.39
N SER A 94 -9.92 3.43 9.91
CA SER A 94 -9.59 2.37 10.86
C SER A 94 -10.45 2.44 12.14
N LYS A 95 -10.80 3.64 12.59
CA LYS A 95 -11.67 3.85 13.77
C LYS A 95 -13.15 3.53 13.50
N ARG A 96 -13.54 3.46 12.24
CA ARG A 96 -14.90 3.07 11.81
C ARG A 96 -15.06 1.57 11.64
N LEU A 97 -13.97 0.86 11.48
CA LEU A 97 -13.94 -0.60 11.36
C LEU A 97 -14.04 -1.23 12.76
N PRO A 98 -15.06 -2.02 13.07
CA PRO A 98 -15.28 -2.54 14.43
C PRO A 98 -14.23 -3.56 14.87
N ASN A 99 -13.51 -4.18 13.94
CA ASN A 99 -12.54 -5.23 14.22
C ASN A 99 -11.24 -4.99 13.42
N SER A 100 -10.64 -3.83 13.63
CA SER A 100 -9.39 -3.47 12.94
C SER A 100 -8.27 -3.15 13.92
N GLU A 101 -7.05 -3.36 13.43
CA GLU A 101 -5.81 -2.96 14.07
C GLU A 101 -5.02 -2.10 13.09
N LEU A 102 -4.37 -1.07 13.61
CA LEU A 102 -3.55 -0.16 12.80
C LEU A 102 -2.11 -0.16 13.30
N LEU A 103 -1.19 -0.56 12.42
CA LEU A 103 0.25 -0.34 12.58
C LEU A 103 0.64 0.90 11.76
N LEU A 104 1.05 1.96 12.44
CA LEU A 104 1.36 3.25 11.83
C LEU A 104 2.83 3.59 11.99
N PHE A 105 3.52 3.80 10.88
CA PHE A 105 4.91 4.26 10.79
C PHE A 105 4.98 5.78 10.60
N GLY A 106 6.15 6.33 10.87
CA GLY A 106 6.51 7.72 10.60
C GLY A 106 7.35 7.86 9.32
N ASN A 107 8.35 8.75 9.40
CA ASN A 107 9.24 9.07 8.27
C ASN A 107 10.24 7.94 7.92
N GLU A 108 10.33 6.91 8.75
CA GLU A 108 11.18 5.73 8.52
C GLU A 108 10.63 4.80 7.44
N ALA A 109 9.41 5.03 6.98
CA ALA A 109 8.75 4.20 5.97
C ALA A 109 8.09 5.05 4.87
N ALA A 110 8.12 4.54 3.64
CA ALA A 110 7.39 5.07 2.50
C ALA A 110 6.19 4.17 2.15
N HIS A 111 5.61 4.33 0.96
CA HIS A 111 4.34 3.70 0.57
C HIS A 111 4.37 2.17 0.61
N GLU A 112 5.46 1.54 0.17
CA GLU A 112 5.56 0.07 0.04
C GLU A 112 6.27 -0.55 1.26
N LEU A 113 5.58 -0.65 2.39
CA LEU A 113 6.11 -1.07 3.68
C LEU A 113 6.88 -2.40 3.63
N LEU A 114 6.40 -3.39 2.88
CA LEU A 114 7.07 -4.69 2.74
C LEU A 114 8.31 -4.64 1.83
N ARG A 115 8.52 -3.53 1.14
CA ARG A 115 9.73 -3.25 0.34
C ARG A 115 10.66 -2.26 1.03
N GLU A 116 10.36 -1.85 2.25
CA GLU A 116 11.25 -1.03 3.06
C GLU A 116 12.49 -1.79 3.56
N ALA A 117 13.47 -1.05 4.11
CA ALA A 117 14.61 -1.61 4.80
C ALA A 117 14.18 -2.57 5.92
N ASP A 118 15.08 -3.52 6.26
CA ASP A 118 14.78 -4.63 7.16
C ASP A 118 14.05 -4.23 8.45
N PRO A 119 14.43 -3.15 9.16
CA PRO A 119 13.74 -2.82 10.42
C PRO A 119 12.23 -2.58 10.25
N VAL A 120 11.82 -1.88 9.21
CA VAL A 120 10.40 -1.61 8.93
C VAL A 120 9.71 -2.88 8.40
N ARG A 121 10.34 -3.54 7.43
CA ARG A 121 9.82 -4.76 6.83
C ARG A 121 9.61 -5.86 7.86
N ASP A 122 10.59 -6.08 8.73
CA ASP A 122 10.53 -7.15 9.72
C ASP A 122 9.44 -6.87 10.77
N MET A 123 9.26 -5.62 11.17
CA MET A 123 8.11 -5.23 12.01
C MET A 123 6.77 -5.52 11.33
N CYS A 124 6.67 -5.25 10.03
CA CYS A 124 5.45 -5.58 9.27
C CYS A 124 5.20 -7.08 9.24
N LEU A 125 6.23 -7.88 8.94
CA LEU A 125 6.12 -9.34 8.85
C LEU A 125 5.78 -9.96 10.22
N ASP A 126 6.41 -9.50 11.29
CA ASP A 126 6.11 -9.93 12.64
C ASP A 126 4.64 -9.61 13.02
N ARG A 127 4.19 -8.39 12.73
CA ARG A 127 2.80 -8.01 13.01
C ARG A 127 1.78 -8.81 12.19
N ILE A 128 2.07 -9.08 10.92
CA ILE A 128 1.25 -9.92 10.05
C ILE A 128 1.15 -11.34 10.64
N SER A 129 2.29 -11.93 11.02
CA SER A 129 2.33 -13.29 11.59
C SER A 129 1.49 -13.37 12.86
N ARG A 130 1.71 -12.45 13.79
CA ARG A 130 0.91 -12.39 15.04
C ARG A 130 -0.57 -12.18 14.78
N PHE A 131 -0.93 -11.31 13.83
CA PHE A 131 -2.32 -11.07 13.49
C PHE A 131 -3.00 -12.35 13.01
N PHE A 132 -2.34 -13.15 12.18
CA PHE A 132 -2.89 -14.44 11.74
C PHE A 132 -2.97 -15.45 12.87
N GLU A 133 -1.95 -15.54 13.73
CA GLU A 133 -1.97 -16.43 14.89
C GLU A 133 -3.12 -16.10 15.87
N GLU A 134 -3.40 -14.82 16.07
CA GLU A 134 -4.43 -14.34 16.99
C GLU A 134 -5.85 -14.43 16.41
N ARG A 135 -5.99 -14.30 15.08
CA ARG A 135 -7.28 -14.11 14.41
C ARG A 135 -7.71 -15.26 13.50
N ALA A 136 -6.78 -16.12 13.06
CA ALA A 136 -7.15 -17.28 12.27
C ALA A 136 -7.88 -18.31 13.13
N PRO A 137 -8.90 -19.01 12.59
CA PRO A 137 -9.56 -20.11 13.30
C PRO A 137 -8.53 -21.18 13.66
N LYS A 138 -8.45 -21.54 14.91
CA LYS A 138 -7.67 -22.72 15.32
C LYS A 138 -8.36 -23.96 14.74
N GLN A 139 -7.60 -24.73 13.96
CA GLN A 139 -8.05 -26.05 13.50
C GLN A 139 -8.13 -27.04 14.64
#